data_df77eb843218d415a161acaa46e932d3
#
_entry.id   df77eb843218d415a161acaa46e932d3
#
_cell.length_a   1.000
_cell.length_b   1.000
_cell.length_c   1.000
_cell.angle_alpha   90.00
_cell.angle_beta   90.00
_cell.angle_gamma   90.00
#
_symmetry.space_group_name_H-M   'P 1'
#
loop_
_entity.id
_entity.type
_entity.pdbx_description
1 polymer ?
#
loop_
_entity_poly.entity_id
_entity_poly.type
_entity_poly.pdbx_seq_one_letter_code
_entity_poly.pdbx_strand_id
1 'polypeptide(L)'
;MDALSNWPETKILILSHVQELLQQDAEKILLAWPEAPLGIYSAGLRLREIDQITVAGVQSVHRKADMFGHLDLVIVDEAHLINHKAEGMYRRLIDDLTVINPDLRVIGLTATPYRLGHGLITDDEALFDALIDSVTIEELVERGFLAPLRSKLPESLLSTKGVKKRGGEYVERDLQKAVNKDEQNRAIVAETIRLAGERKAWLFFCAGVDHSYAMRDILRESGIAAETVTGETPQEERARILEEFKAGKIRAITNNLVLSIGFDYPDIDVIAFCRPTMSPGLYLQMAGRGMRIKSHTD
;
A
#
# COMPACT_ATOMS: atom_id res chain seq x y z
N MET A 1 -2.98 22.43 5.56
CA MET A 1 -3.02 23.89 5.38
C MET A 1 -3.99 24.54 6.38
N ASP A 2 -5.24 24.16 6.40
CA ASP A 2 -6.23 24.84 7.28
C ASP A 2 -5.90 24.81 8.77
N ALA A 3 -5.33 23.70 9.28
CA ALA A 3 -4.92 23.64 10.68
C ALA A 3 -3.83 24.67 11.01
N LEU A 4 -2.80 24.78 10.19
CA LEU A 4 -1.71 25.74 10.41
C LEU A 4 -2.11 27.17 10.10
N SER A 5 -3.07 27.39 9.22
CA SER A 5 -3.64 28.74 8.98
C SER A 5 -4.42 29.26 10.19
N ASN A 6 -5.11 28.37 10.90
CA ASN A 6 -5.89 28.72 12.09
C ASN A 6 -5.07 28.66 13.39
N TRP A 7 -4.08 27.77 13.45
CA TRP A 7 -3.20 27.55 14.60
C TRP A 7 -1.74 27.48 14.13
N PRO A 8 -1.07 28.60 13.90
CA PRO A 8 0.28 28.67 13.30
C PRO A 8 1.37 27.91 14.06
N GLU A 9 1.19 27.73 15.36
CA GLU A 9 2.19 27.05 16.22
C GLU A 9 2.00 25.52 16.27
N THR A 10 0.97 24.98 15.61
CA THR A 10 0.65 23.54 15.63
C THR A 10 1.79 22.70 15.07
N LYS A 11 2.26 21.74 15.84
CA LYS A 11 3.28 20.78 15.42
C LYS A 11 2.66 19.44 15.05
N ILE A 12 3.00 18.94 13.87
CA ILE A 12 2.39 17.75 13.29
C ILE A 12 3.46 16.70 13.00
N LEU A 13 3.21 15.47 13.45
CA LEU A 13 4.02 14.30 13.10
C LEU A 13 3.20 13.35 12.23
N ILE A 14 3.67 13.08 11.01
CA ILE A 14 3.06 12.12 10.09
C ILE A 14 3.91 10.85 10.12
N LEU A 15 3.28 9.73 10.47
CA LEU A 15 3.95 8.43 10.63
C LEU A 15 3.55 7.47 9.53
N SER A 16 4.55 6.88 8.90
CA SER A 16 4.38 5.71 8.04
C SER A 16 5.44 4.65 8.37
N HIS A 17 5.20 3.40 7.97
CA HIS A 17 6.19 2.34 8.12
C HIS A 17 6.83 1.93 6.78
N VAL A 18 6.35 2.46 5.67
CA VAL A 18 6.85 2.21 4.32
C VAL A 18 7.67 3.41 3.86
N GLN A 19 8.92 3.18 3.47
CA GLN A 19 9.84 4.23 3.08
C GLN A 19 9.36 4.99 1.84
N GLU A 20 8.79 4.30 0.88
CA GLU A 20 8.24 4.88 -0.34
C GLU A 20 7.08 5.84 -0.05
N LEU A 21 6.25 5.54 0.96
CA LEU A 21 5.17 6.42 1.39
C LEU A 21 5.70 7.72 2.01
N LEU A 22 6.77 7.66 2.80
CA LEU A 22 7.38 8.85 3.39
C LEU A 22 7.79 9.88 2.34
N GLN A 23 8.39 9.42 1.25
CA GLN A 23 8.78 10.29 0.13
C GLN A 23 7.56 10.86 -0.58
N GLN A 24 6.58 10.02 -0.90
CA GLN A 24 5.35 10.44 -1.58
C GLN A 24 4.54 11.44 -0.75
N ASP A 25 4.43 11.22 0.56
CA ASP A 25 3.73 12.13 1.46
C ASP A 25 4.44 13.49 1.51
N ALA A 26 5.76 13.49 1.65
CA ALA A 26 6.55 14.71 1.62
C ALA A 26 6.41 15.44 0.27
N GLU A 27 6.53 14.73 -0.85
CA GLU A 27 6.37 15.32 -2.20
C GLU A 27 4.97 15.92 -2.40
N LYS A 28 3.90 15.23 -1.95
CA LYS A 28 2.52 15.72 -2.05
C LYS A 28 2.29 16.97 -1.19
N ILE A 29 2.87 17.02 0.01
CA ILE A 29 2.80 18.19 0.88
C ILE A 29 3.49 19.37 0.19
N LEU A 30 4.70 19.20 -0.32
CA LEU A 30 5.44 20.25 -1.01
C LEU A 30 4.81 20.68 -2.33
N LEU A 31 4.15 19.74 -3.04
CA LEU A 31 3.39 20.06 -4.25
C LEU A 31 2.19 20.97 -3.94
N ALA A 32 1.51 20.70 -2.83
CA ALA A 32 0.34 21.48 -2.40
C ALA A 32 0.74 22.77 -1.67
N TRP A 33 1.89 22.77 -1.02
CA TRP A 33 2.43 23.90 -0.27
C TRP A 33 3.97 23.92 -0.36
N PRO A 34 4.54 24.58 -1.39
CA PRO A 34 5.99 24.55 -1.66
C PRO A 34 6.87 25.09 -0.52
N GLU A 35 6.33 25.98 0.30
CA GLU A 35 7.05 26.60 1.45
C GLU A 35 6.68 25.96 2.78
N ALA A 36 6.11 24.74 2.78
CA ALA A 36 5.76 24.06 4.02
C ALA A 36 6.99 23.87 4.92
N PRO A 37 6.90 24.16 6.23
CA PRO A 37 7.96 23.87 7.19
C PRO A 37 8.03 22.36 7.43
N LEU A 38 8.63 21.63 6.49
CA LEU A 38 8.61 20.17 6.39
C LEU A 38 9.97 19.57 6.67
N GLY A 39 10.06 18.73 7.69
CA GLY A 39 11.18 17.85 7.97
C GLY A 39 10.88 16.39 7.60
N ILE A 40 11.91 15.62 7.25
CA ILE A 40 11.83 14.19 7.02
C ILE A 40 12.77 13.46 7.96
N TYR A 41 12.23 12.49 8.74
CA TYR A 41 13.03 11.67 9.65
C TYR A 41 12.93 10.19 9.32
N SER A 42 13.92 9.67 8.62
CA SER A 42 13.97 8.26 8.22
C SER A 42 15.41 7.74 8.12
N ALA A 43 15.71 6.69 8.86
CA ALA A 43 17.01 6.02 8.78
C ALA A 43 17.23 5.40 7.38
N GLY A 44 16.19 4.86 6.76
CA GLY A 44 16.25 4.29 5.41
C GLY A 44 16.56 5.32 4.33
N LEU A 45 16.04 6.54 4.46
CA LEU A 45 16.33 7.67 3.56
C LEU A 45 17.61 8.43 3.95
N ARG A 46 18.21 8.13 5.11
CA ARG A 46 19.37 8.84 5.70
C ARG A 46 19.09 10.33 5.95
N LEU A 47 17.80 10.68 6.16
CA LEU A 47 17.36 12.03 6.52
C LEU A 47 17.01 12.09 8.01
N ARG A 48 17.35 13.20 8.66
CA ARG A 48 17.13 13.42 10.10
C ARG A 48 16.73 14.86 10.38
N GLU A 49 15.77 15.35 9.62
CA GLU A 49 15.26 16.70 9.73
C GLU A 49 13.93 16.70 10.47
N ILE A 50 13.79 17.60 11.43
CA ILE A 50 12.56 17.82 12.20
C ILE A 50 12.17 19.27 11.99
N ASP A 51 10.90 19.48 11.63
CA ASP A 51 10.33 20.80 11.48
C ASP A 51 8.89 20.78 12.03
N GLN A 52 8.16 21.84 11.87
CA GLN A 52 6.78 21.99 12.33
C GLN A 52 5.86 20.89 11.79
N ILE A 53 6.04 20.49 10.55
CA ILE A 53 5.50 19.26 9.97
C ILE A 53 6.66 18.29 9.82
N THR A 54 6.59 17.13 10.43
CA THR A 54 7.62 16.10 10.26
C THR A 54 6.99 14.82 9.72
N VAL A 55 7.50 14.31 8.59
CA VAL A 55 7.16 13.00 8.06
C VAL A 55 8.22 12.01 8.52
N ALA A 56 7.83 10.97 9.26
CA ALA A 56 8.78 10.07 9.89
C ALA A 56 8.45 8.58 9.73
N GLY A 57 9.50 7.78 9.54
CA GLY A 57 9.40 6.32 9.60
C GLY A 57 9.29 5.84 11.05
N VAL A 58 8.22 5.15 11.42
CA VAL A 58 7.99 4.70 12.80
C VAL A 58 9.15 3.86 13.35
N GLN A 59 9.80 3.05 12.52
CA GLN A 59 10.99 2.28 12.89
C GLN A 59 12.16 3.17 13.34
N SER A 60 12.25 4.39 12.81
CA SER A 60 13.32 5.35 13.10
C SER A 60 13.08 6.17 14.37
N VAL A 61 11.79 6.31 14.78
CA VAL A 61 11.39 7.26 15.82
C VAL A 61 10.67 6.66 17.03
N HIS A 62 10.24 5.40 17.01
CA HIS A 62 9.38 4.77 18.02
C HIS A 62 9.93 4.79 19.48
N ARG A 63 11.19 5.17 19.69
CA ARG A 63 11.84 5.32 21.00
C ARG A 63 12.42 6.71 21.20
N LYS A 64 11.92 7.69 20.49
CA LYS A 64 12.51 9.05 20.45
C LYS A 64 11.47 10.14 20.62
N ALA A 65 10.45 9.92 21.43
CA ALA A 65 9.40 10.91 21.67
C ALA A 65 9.97 12.25 22.16
N ASP A 66 10.95 12.23 23.07
CA ASP A 66 11.60 13.44 23.63
C ASP A 66 12.19 14.36 22.53
N MET A 67 12.57 13.78 21.40
CA MET A 67 13.18 14.49 20.28
C MET A 67 12.22 15.47 19.61
N PHE A 68 10.92 15.15 19.63
CA PHE A 68 9.86 15.97 19.06
C PHE A 68 9.35 17.03 20.05
N GLY A 69 9.52 16.78 21.36
CA GLY A 69 8.95 17.62 22.42
C GLY A 69 7.43 17.67 22.32
N HIS A 70 6.85 18.85 22.52
CA HIS A 70 5.42 19.04 22.41
C HIS A 70 4.95 18.90 20.96
N LEU A 71 4.06 17.94 20.70
CA LEU A 71 3.34 17.75 19.44
C LEU A 71 1.83 17.89 19.70
N ASP A 72 1.11 18.50 18.77
CA ASP A 72 -0.33 18.69 18.88
C ASP A 72 -1.10 17.60 18.12
N LEU A 73 -0.52 17.10 17.02
CA LEU A 73 -1.19 16.14 16.14
C LEU A 73 -0.21 15.07 15.65
N VAL A 74 -0.63 13.82 15.77
CA VAL A 74 -0.02 12.68 15.08
C VAL A 74 -0.98 12.16 14.02
N ILE A 75 -0.51 12.05 12.79
CA ILE A 75 -1.25 11.41 11.69
C ILE A 75 -0.55 10.08 11.37
N VAL A 76 -1.29 9.00 11.39
CA VAL A 76 -0.75 7.67 11.04
C VAL A 76 -1.33 7.23 9.71
N ASP A 77 -0.47 7.14 8.71
CA ASP A 77 -0.85 6.56 7.42
C ASP A 77 -0.90 5.04 7.50
N GLU A 78 -1.83 4.42 6.76
CA GLU A 78 -2.14 2.98 6.81
C GLU A 78 -2.35 2.48 8.25
N ALA A 79 -3.21 3.19 9.00
CA ALA A 79 -3.46 2.97 10.43
C ALA A 79 -3.89 1.54 10.79
N HIS A 80 -4.45 0.78 9.83
CA HIS A 80 -4.78 -0.64 10.00
C HIS A 80 -3.55 -1.52 10.30
N LEU A 81 -2.33 -1.03 10.05
CA LEU A 81 -1.08 -1.75 10.33
C LEU A 81 -0.61 -1.60 11.78
N ILE A 82 -1.21 -0.71 12.57
CA ILE A 82 -0.91 -0.57 14.00
C ILE A 82 -1.28 -1.86 14.73
N ASN A 83 -0.36 -2.46 15.45
CA ASN A 83 -0.63 -3.65 16.24
C ASN A 83 -1.52 -3.32 17.46
N HIS A 84 -2.53 -4.17 17.77
CA HIS A 84 -3.35 -4.03 18.98
C HIS A 84 -2.53 -4.23 20.28
N LYS A 85 -1.42 -4.95 20.22
CA LYS A 85 -0.57 -5.16 21.39
C LYS A 85 0.08 -3.84 21.83
N ALA A 86 0.00 -3.56 23.13
CA ALA A 86 0.58 -2.37 23.75
C ALA A 86 2.09 -2.18 23.47
N GLU A 87 2.81 -3.25 23.17
CA GLU A 87 4.26 -3.24 22.88
C GLU A 87 4.61 -2.85 21.43
N GLY A 88 3.62 -2.51 20.58
CA GLY A 88 3.85 -2.10 19.20
C GLY A 88 4.60 -0.76 19.09
N MET A 89 5.42 -0.58 18.05
CA MET A 89 6.21 0.65 17.81
C MET A 89 5.36 1.92 17.80
N TYR A 90 4.19 1.87 17.18
CA TYR A 90 3.27 3.00 17.11
C TYR A 90 2.70 3.33 18.50
N ARG A 91 2.17 2.34 19.20
CA ARG A 91 1.60 2.51 20.54
C ARG A 91 2.63 3.11 21.50
N ARG A 92 3.80 2.51 21.56
CA ARG A 92 4.89 3.01 22.40
C ARG A 92 5.20 4.48 22.14
N LEU A 93 5.37 4.88 20.86
CA LEU A 93 5.66 6.27 20.52
C LEU A 93 4.51 7.19 20.92
N ILE A 94 3.27 6.81 20.65
CA ILE A 94 2.10 7.63 20.97
C ILE A 94 1.90 7.75 22.48
N ASP A 95 2.09 6.66 23.22
CA ASP A 95 2.02 6.69 24.68
C ASP A 95 3.09 7.61 25.28
N ASP A 96 4.35 7.50 24.82
CA ASP A 96 5.45 8.37 25.25
C ASP A 96 5.18 9.85 24.88
N LEU A 97 4.61 10.14 23.69
CA LEU A 97 4.20 11.49 23.28
C LEU A 97 3.02 12.03 24.09
N THR A 98 2.08 11.18 24.47
CA THR A 98 0.92 11.56 25.31
C THR A 98 1.36 11.93 26.73
N VAL A 99 2.46 11.34 27.24
CA VAL A 99 3.07 11.77 28.52
C VAL A 99 3.60 13.20 28.41
N ILE A 100 4.15 13.59 27.25
CA ILE A 100 4.66 14.95 27.00
C ILE A 100 3.53 15.96 26.79
N ASN A 101 2.52 15.56 26.01
CA ASN A 101 1.32 16.36 25.77
C ASN A 101 0.05 15.51 25.97
N PRO A 102 -0.63 15.60 27.12
CA PRO A 102 -1.88 14.88 27.38
C PRO A 102 -3.03 15.23 26.41
N ASP A 103 -2.98 16.38 25.75
CA ASP A 103 -3.98 16.83 24.77
C ASP A 103 -3.64 16.42 23.34
N LEU A 104 -2.61 15.59 23.14
CA LEU A 104 -2.22 15.07 21.84
C LEU A 104 -3.40 14.45 21.09
N ARG A 105 -3.60 14.85 19.84
CA ARG A 105 -4.60 14.24 18.97
C ARG A 105 -3.93 13.25 18.02
N VAL A 106 -4.60 12.11 17.81
CA VAL A 106 -4.12 11.06 16.91
C VAL A 106 -5.18 10.77 15.85
N ILE A 107 -4.79 10.90 14.59
CA ILE A 107 -5.65 10.61 13.44
C ILE A 107 -5.03 9.44 12.67
N GLY A 108 -5.82 8.40 12.44
CA GLY A 108 -5.46 7.27 11.56
C GLY A 108 -6.10 7.42 10.19
N LEU A 109 -5.30 7.32 9.14
CA LEU A 109 -5.78 7.25 7.76
C LEU A 109 -5.70 5.81 7.28
N THR A 110 -6.78 5.28 6.73
CA THR A 110 -6.80 3.93 6.15
C THR A 110 -8.00 3.75 5.23
N ALA A 111 -7.80 3.02 4.14
CA ALA A 111 -8.89 2.56 3.28
C ALA A 111 -9.61 1.32 3.84
N THR A 112 -9.02 0.66 4.84
CA THR A 112 -9.51 -0.61 5.39
C THR A 112 -9.46 -0.57 6.92
N PRO A 113 -10.48 -0.01 7.60
CA PRO A 113 -10.48 0.23 9.03
C PRO A 113 -10.69 -1.05 9.86
N TYR A 114 -10.36 -2.21 9.32
CA TYR A 114 -10.50 -3.51 10.00
C TYR A 114 -9.26 -4.38 9.78
N ARG A 115 -9.06 -5.28 10.73
CA ARG A 115 -7.98 -6.26 10.70
C ARG A 115 -8.52 -7.67 10.67
N LEU A 116 -7.85 -8.50 9.92
CA LEU A 116 -8.19 -9.91 9.82
C LEU A 116 -8.03 -10.59 11.19
N GLY A 117 -9.14 -11.15 11.72
CA GLY A 117 -9.17 -11.83 13.01
C GLY A 117 -9.20 -10.93 14.25
N HIS A 118 -9.25 -9.59 14.09
CA HIS A 118 -9.19 -8.63 15.21
C HIS A 118 -10.30 -7.56 15.21
N GLY A 119 -11.18 -7.54 14.21
CA GLY A 119 -12.27 -6.54 14.14
C GLY A 119 -11.83 -5.16 13.64
N LEU A 120 -12.58 -4.14 14.01
CA LEU A 120 -12.31 -2.75 13.65
C LEU A 120 -11.09 -2.19 14.40
N ILE A 121 -10.44 -1.19 13.83
CA ILE A 121 -9.31 -0.49 14.49
C ILE A 121 -9.77 0.40 15.65
N THR A 122 -11.07 0.49 15.88
CA THR A 122 -11.74 1.20 16.97
C THR A 122 -12.36 0.27 18.01
N ASP A 123 -12.21 -1.06 17.87
CA ASP A 123 -12.72 -2.04 18.85
C ASP A 123 -11.90 -1.99 20.15
N ASP A 124 -12.37 -2.72 21.17
CA ASP A 124 -11.82 -2.72 22.54
C ASP A 124 -10.28 -2.72 22.58
N GLU A 125 -9.72 -1.84 23.45
CA GLU A 125 -8.27 -1.58 23.59
C GLU A 125 -7.59 -0.98 22.33
N ALA A 126 -8.36 -0.52 21.35
CA ALA A 126 -7.82 0.15 20.16
C ALA A 126 -7.18 1.51 20.51
N LEU A 127 -6.38 2.03 19.60
CA LEU A 127 -5.77 3.34 19.71
C LEU A 127 -6.75 4.47 19.39
N PHE A 128 -7.76 4.18 18.57
CA PHE A 128 -8.70 5.16 18.05
C PHE A 128 -10.06 5.03 18.73
N ASP A 129 -10.61 6.16 19.18
CA ASP A 129 -11.88 6.24 19.90
C ASP A 129 -13.09 6.19 18.97
N ALA A 130 -12.94 6.60 17.73
CA ALA A 130 -14.03 6.69 16.76
C ALA A 130 -13.55 6.44 15.32
N LEU A 131 -14.43 5.87 14.52
CA LEU A 131 -14.31 5.79 13.08
C LEU A 131 -15.16 6.91 12.46
N ILE A 132 -14.50 7.79 11.72
CA ILE A 132 -15.19 8.77 10.88
C ILE A 132 -15.40 8.12 9.53
N ASP A 133 -16.60 7.67 9.28
CA ASP A 133 -16.99 7.13 7.99
C ASP A 133 -17.13 8.28 7.00
N SER A 134 -16.24 8.32 6.04
CA SER A 134 -16.17 9.47 5.16
C SER A 134 -16.93 9.25 3.86
N VAL A 135 -16.54 8.29 3.04
CA VAL A 135 -17.08 8.13 1.68
C VAL A 135 -16.92 6.67 1.23
N THR A 136 -17.97 6.09 0.63
CA THR A 136 -17.91 4.74 0.07
C THR A 136 -17.19 4.71 -1.28
N ILE A 137 -16.72 3.52 -1.69
CA ILE A 137 -16.12 3.33 -3.02
C ILE A 137 -17.14 3.65 -4.11
N GLU A 138 -18.41 3.23 -3.92
CA GLU A 138 -19.51 3.50 -4.84
C GLU A 138 -19.70 5.00 -5.04
N GLU A 139 -19.75 5.76 -3.96
CA GLU A 139 -19.88 7.21 -4.01
C GLU A 139 -18.69 7.89 -4.70
N LEU A 140 -17.47 7.41 -4.49
CA LEU A 140 -16.28 7.90 -5.17
C LEU A 140 -16.30 7.60 -6.68
N VAL A 141 -16.85 6.45 -7.07
CA VAL A 141 -17.05 6.10 -8.49
C VAL A 141 -18.14 6.98 -9.11
N GLU A 142 -19.27 7.15 -8.43
CA GLU A 142 -20.38 8.02 -8.89
C GLU A 142 -19.94 9.48 -9.04
N ARG A 143 -19.10 9.97 -8.13
CA ARG A 143 -18.52 11.33 -8.20
C ARG A 143 -17.39 11.46 -9.22
N GLY A 144 -16.95 10.37 -9.85
CA GLY A 144 -15.88 10.39 -10.83
C GLY A 144 -14.47 10.55 -10.23
N PHE A 145 -14.28 10.26 -8.94
CA PHE A 145 -12.96 10.23 -8.31
C PHE A 145 -12.25 8.90 -8.46
N LEU A 146 -13.00 7.82 -8.70
CA LEU A 146 -12.49 6.48 -8.97
C LEU A 146 -13.11 5.91 -10.26
N ALA A 147 -12.34 5.13 -10.98
CA ALA A 147 -12.82 4.35 -12.11
C ALA A 147 -13.46 3.04 -11.62
N PRO A 148 -14.60 2.61 -12.20
CA PRO A 148 -15.21 1.34 -11.84
C PRO A 148 -14.35 0.16 -12.28
N LEU A 149 -14.26 -0.88 -11.43
CA LEU A 149 -13.64 -2.15 -11.79
C LEU A 149 -14.63 -3.04 -12.53
N ARG A 150 -14.18 -3.63 -13.63
CA ARG A 150 -14.90 -4.68 -14.34
C ARG A 150 -14.28 -6.03 -14.01
N SER A 151 -14.85 -6.71 -13.02
CA SER A 151 -14.40 -8.05 -12.65
C SER A 151 -14.68 -9.06 -13.76
N LYS A 152 -13.70 -9.91 -14.05
CA LYS A 152 -13.81 -11.07 -14.91
C LYS A 152 -13.52 -12.31 -14.07
N LEU A 153 -14.47 -13.24 -14.01
CA LEU A 153 -14.25 -14.51 -13.35
C LEU A 153 -13.35 -15.37 -14.26
N PRO A 154 -12.31 -15.99 -13.69
CA PRO A 154 -11.45 -16.90 -14.45
C PRO A 154 -12.19 -18.20 -14.80
N GLU A 155 -11.80 -18.81 -15.92
CA GLU A 155 -12.33 -20.11 -16.33
C GLU A 155 -11.93 -21.22 -15.35
N SER A 156 -10.78 -21.08 -14.69
CA SER A 156 -10.31 -22.00 -13.65
C SER A 156 -9.94 -21.25 -12.37
N LEU A 157 -10.44 -21.72 -11.23
CA LEU A 157 -10.12 -21.17 -9.93
C LEU A 157 -8.82 -21.75 -9.38
N LEU A 158 -8.01 -20.90 -8.73
CA LEU A 158 -6.83 -21.33 -7.99
C LEU A 158 -7.23 -22.16 -6.77
N SER A 159 -6.72 -23.39 -6.65
CA SER A 159 -7.04 -24.26 -5.52
C SER A 159 -6.13 -23.92 -4.33
N THR A 160 -6.76 -23.64 -3.19
CA THR A 160 -6.07 -23.44 -1.90
C THR A 160 -6.22 -24.65 -0.97
N LYS A 161 -6.62 -25.81 -1.51
CA LYS A 161 -6.82 -27.02 -0.71
C LYS A 161 -5.51 -27.47 -0.07
N GLY A 162 -5.51 -27.62 1.25
CA GLY A 162 -4.34 -28.05 2.02
C GLY A 162 -3.33 -26.93 2.34
N VAL A 163 -3.58 -25.70 1.91
CA VAL A 163 -2.74 -24.54 2.26
C VAL A 163 -2.96 -24.18 3.73
N LYS A 164 -1.86 -24.12 4.49
CA LYS A 164 -1.89 -23.72 5.90
C LYS A 164 -2.28 -22.25 6.04
N LYS A 165 -2.91 -21.93 7.18
CA LYS A 165 -3.34 -20.59 7.55
C LYS A 165 -2.64 -20.16 8.83
N ARG A 166 -2.27 -18.88 8.91
CA ARG A 166 -1.71 -18.26 10.11
C ARG A 166 -2.18 -16.81 10.21
N GLY A 167 -2.68 -16.40 11.38
CA GLY A 167 -3.17 -15.03 11.58
C GLY A 167 -4.33 -14.64 10.64
N GLY A 168 -5.17 -15.61 10.24
CA GLY A 168 -6.30 -15.39 9.33
C GLY A 168 -5.93 -15.35 7.83
N GLU A 169 -4.65 -15.49 7.44
CA GLU A 169 -4.21 -15.49 6.04
C GLU A 169 -3.48 -16.80 5.68
N TYR A 170 -3.34 -17.07 4.40
CA TYR A 170 -2.57 -18.19 3.89
C TYR A 170 -1.08 -18.03 4.19
N VAL A 171 -0.41 -19.14 4.59
CA VAL A 171 1.04 -19.17 4.69
C VAL A 171 1.64 -19.07 3.28
N GLU A 172 2.38 -18.01 3.00
CA GLU A 172 2.88 -17.65 1.67
C GLU A 172 3.60 -18.80 0.96
N ARG A 173 4.54 -19.46 1.66
CA ARG A 173 5.29 -20.59 1.11
C ARG A 173 4.38 -21.74 0.66
N ASP A 174 3.36 -22.06 1.44
CA ASP A 174 2.43 -23.15 1.15
C ASP A 174 1.48 -22.72 0.01
N LEU A 175 1.04 -21.47 0.02
CA LEU A 175 0.21 -20.89 -1.05
C LEU A 175 0.96 -20.91 -2.39
N GLN A 176 2.21 -20.41 -2.41
CA GLN A 176 3.03 -20.42 -3.62
C GLN A 176 3.16 -21.82 -4.19
N LYS A 177 3.45 -22.83 -3.36
CA LYS A 177 3.53 -24.24 -3.81
C LYS A 177 2.22 -24.77 -4.37
N ALA A 178 1.08 -24.33 -3.83
CA ALA A 178 -0.23 -24.77 -4.29
C ALA A 178 -0.61 -24.20 -5.65
N VAL A 179 -0.30 -22.92 -5.90
CA VAL A 179 -0.75 -22.18 -7.08
C VAL A 179 0.30 -22.03 -8.18
N ASN A 180 1.60 -22.07 -7.85
CA ASN A 180 2.68 -21.95 -8.84
C ASN A 180 2.89 -23.27 -9.59
N LYS A 181 2.03 -23.52 -10.57
CA LYS A 181 2.09 -24.69 -11.48
C LYS A 181 2.12 -24.19 -12.91
N ASP A 182 3.03 -24.73 -13.72
CA ASP A 182 3.28 -24.25 -15.09
C ASP A 182 2.00 -24.20 -15.94
N GLU A 183 1.24 -25.30 -15.97
CA GLU A 183 -0.01 -25.39 -16.72
C GLU A 183 -1.01 -24.32 -16.28
N GLN A 184 -1.17 -24.11 -14.97
CA GLN A 184 -2.07 -23.14 -14.40
C GLN A 184 -1.62 -21.70 -14.69
N ASN A 185 -0.32 -21.43 -14.56
CA ASN A 185 0.27 -20.12 -14.87
C ASN A 185 0.08 -19.77 -16.36
N ARG A 186 0.29 -20.74 -17.27
CA ARG A 186 0.03 -20.57 -18.72
C ARG A 186 -1.43 -20.29 -19.02
N ALA A 187 -2.34 -20.98 -18.36
CA ALA A 187 -3.77 -20.75 -18.51
C ALA A 187 -4.15 -19.32 -18.07
N ILE A 188 -3.65 -18.86 -16.92
CA ILE A 188 -3.89 -17.50 -16.43
C ILE A 188 -3.35 -16.43 -17.39
N VAL A 189 -2.13 -16.62 -17.90
CA VAL A 189 -1.52 -15.67 -18.84
C VAL A 189 -2.32 -15.63 -20.14
N ALA A 190 -2.67 -16.78 -20.73
CA ALA A 190 -3.45 -16.86 -21.95
C ALA A 190 -4.83 -16.21 -21.78
N GLU A 191 -5.51 -16.45 -20.67
CA GLU A 191 -6.79 -15.82 -20.35
C GLU A 191 -6.63 -14.30 -20.16
N THR A 192 -5.60 -13.86 -19.45
CA THR A 192 -5.33 -12.43 -19.26
C THR A 192 -5.10 -11.73 -20.60
N ILE A 193 -4.31 -12.31 -21.50
CA ILE A 193 -4.08 -11.76 -22.84
C ILE A 193 -5.40 -11.62 -23.60
N ARG A 194 -6.24 -12.66 -23.58
CA ARG A 194 -7.55 -12.66 -24.25
C ARG A 194 -8.49 -11.59 -23.69
N LEU A 195 -8.53 -11.42 -22.36
CA LEU A 195 -9.44 -10.49 -21.69
C LEU A 195 -8.95 -9.04 -21.68
N ALA A 196 -7.64 -8.85 -21.69
CA ALA A 196 -7.04 -7.53 -21.64
C ALA A 196 -7.14 -6.77 -22.97
N GLY A 197 -7.09 -7.46 -24.10
CA GLY A 197 -7.17 -6.82 -25.42
C GLY A 197 -6.09 -5.74 -25.60
N GLU A 198 -6.51 -4.51 -25.91
CA GLU A 198 -5.63 -3.37 -26.18
C GLU A 198 -5.10 -2.67 -24.91
N ARG A 199 -5.41 -3.14 -23.71
CA ARG A 199 -4.94 -2.57 -22.44
C ARG A 199 -3.42 -2.58 -22.35
N LYS A 200 -2.84 -1.54 -21.72
CA LYS A 200 -1.41 -1.22 -21.83
C LYS A 200 -0.60 -1.46 -20.57
N ALA A 201 -1.20 -1.37 -19.39
CA ALA A 201 -0.50 -1.39 -18.12
C ALA A 201 -1.07 -2.47 -17.19
N TRP A 202 -0.42 -3.62 -17.14
CA TRP A 202 -0.89 -4.80 -16.43
C TRP A 202 -0.10 -5.02 -15.14
N LEU A 203 -0.81 -5.31 -14.04
CA LEU A 203 -0.21 -5.62 -12.76
C LEU A 203 -0.68 -7.00 -12.28
N PHE A 204 0.27 -7.92 -12.09
CA PHE A 204 0.04 -9.27 -11.60
C PHE A 204 0.45 -9.38 -10.13
N PHE A 205 -0.49 -9.70 -9.25
CA PHE A 205 -0.21 -10.01 -7.86
C PHE A 205 -0.03 -11.52 -7.70
N CYS A 206 1.21 -11.96 -7.46
CA CYS A 206 1.60 -13.36 -7.35
C CYS A 206 1.71 -13.82 -5.90
N ALA A 207 1.66 -15.14 -5.68
CA ALA A 207 1.64 -15.74 -4.34
C ALA A 207 3.02 -15.87 -3.68
N GLY A 208 4.08 -15.48 -4.38
CA GLY A 208 5.46 -15.53 -3.89
C GLY A 208 6.45 -15.09 -4.96
N VAL A 209 7.72 -15.01 -4.57
CA VAL A 209 8.81 -14.53 -5.45
C VAL A 209 8.99 -15.43 -6.66
N ASP A 210 9.14 -16.77 -6.46
CA ASP A 210 9.30 -17.71 -7.57
C ASP A 210 8.08 -17.70 -8.51
N HIS A 211 6.88 -17.55 -7.96
CA HIS A 211 5.67 -17.42 -8.76
C HIS A 211 5.68 -16.14 -9.61
N SER A 212 6.19 -15.03 -9.08
CA SER A 212 6.32 -13.80 -9.84
C SER A 212 7.26 -13.96 -11.03
N TYR A 213 8.39 -14.60 -10.83
CA TYR A 213 9.33 -14.90 -11.92
C TYR A 213 8.74 -15.87 -12.96
N ALA A 214 8.09 -16.94 -12.52
CA ALA A 214 7.44 -17.90 -13.42
C ALA A 214 6.37 -17.22 -14.30
N MET A 215 5.54 -16.36 -13.72
CA MET A 215 4.52 -15.61 -14.47
C MET A 215 5.15 -14.65 -15.47
N ARG A 216 6.21 -13.92 -15.09
CA ARG A 216 6.96 -13.05 -16.00
C ARG A 216 7.50 -13.81 -17.20
N ASP A 217 8.12 -14.96 -16.96
CA ASP A 217 8.75 -15.74 -18.03
C ASP A 217 7.70 -16.24 -19.03
N ILE A 218 6.55 -16.72 -18.56
CA ILE A 218 5.44 -17.11 -19.43
C ILE A 218 4.85 -15.91 -20.21
N LEU A 219 4.75 -14.73 -19.58
CA LEU A 219 4.34 -13.51 -20.26
C LEU A 219 5.30 -13.17 -21.42
N ARG A 220 6.62 -13.26 -21.16
CA ARG A 220 7.66 -13.02 -22.16
C ARG A 220 7.62 -14.05 -23.30
N GLU A 221 7.46 -15.32 -22.99
CA GLU A 221 7.25 -16.39 -23.97
C GLU A 221 6.02 -16.14 -24.85
N SER A 222 5.00 -15.48 -24.29
CA SER A 222 3.78 -15.07 -24.98
C SER A 222 3.89 -13.74 -25.73
N GLY A 223 5.10 -13.15 -25.83
CA GLY A 223 5.35 -11.91 -26.55
C GLY A 223 4.98 -10.63 -25.77
N ILE A 224 4.71 -10.71 -24.49
CA ILE A 224 4.42 -9.56 -23.63
C ILE A 224 5.70 -9.06 -22.97
N ALA A 225 6.06 -7.78 -23.17
CA ALA A 225 7.14 -7.15 -22.44
C ALA A 225 6.80 -7.11 -20.94
N ALA A 226 7.48 -7.90 -20.13
CA ALA A 226 7.18 -8.07 -18.72
C ALA A 226 8.44 -8.04 -17.85
N GLU A 227 8.32 -7.48 -16.65
CA GLU A 227 9.35 -7.47 -15.60
C GLU A 227 8.78 -7.90 -14.25
N THR A 228 9.67 -8.24 -13.32
CA THR A 228 9.31 -8.63 -11.95
C THR A 228 9.86 -7.61 -10.95
N VAL A 229 9.01 -7.20 -10.01
CA VAL A 229 9.43 -6.40 -8.85
C VAL A 229 9.09 -7.17 -7.57
N THR A 230 10.11 -7.46 -6.77
CA THR A 230 9.99 -8.15 -5.47
C THR A 230 10.65 -7.33 -4.36
N GLY A 231 10.54 -7.79 -3.11
CA GLY A 231 11.25 -7.20 -1.97
C GLY A 231 12.79 -7.27 -2.11
N GLU A 232 13.28 -8.19 -2.92
CA GLU A 232 14.71 -8.39 -3.18
C GLU A 232 15.24 -7.56 -4.35
N THR A 233 14.36 -6.94 -5.14
CA THR A 233 14.76 -6.11 -6.28
C THR A 233 15.49 -4.86 -5.77
N PRO A 234 16.76 -4.62 -6.18
CA PRO A 234 17.52 -3.43 -5.81
C PRO A 234 16.77 -2.15 -6.15
N GLN A 235 16.94 -1.11 -5.33
CA GLN A 235 16.18 0.13 -5.46
C GLN A 235 16.35 0.80 -6.83
N GLU A 236 17.58 0.86 -7.36
CA GLU A 236 17.84 1.43 -8.70
C GLU A 236 17.16 0.64 -9.81
N GLU A 237 17.22 -0.69 -9.74
CA GLU A 237 16.56 -1.55 -10.72
C GLU A 237 15.04 -1.43 -10.63
N ARG A 238 14.48 -1.38 -9.41
CA ARG A 238 13.05 -1.14 -9.20
C ARG A 238 12.61 0.18 -9.83
N ALA A 239 13.36 1.26 -9.57
CA ALA A 239 13.06 2.57 -10.15
C ALA A 239 13.06 2.50 -11.70
N ARG A 240 14.07 1.89 -12.30
CA ARG A 240 14.16 1.70 -13.76
C ARG A 240 12.95 0.93 -14.31
N ILE A 241 12.59 -0.21 -13.68
CA ILE A 241 11.44 -1.02 -14.12
C ILE A 241 10.15 -0.22 -14.07
N LEU A 242 9.93 0.54 -12.98
CA LEU A 242 8.72 1.34 -12.82
C LEU A 242 8.65 2.50 -13.82
N GLU A 243 9.77 3.14 -14.13
CA GLU A 243 9.84 4.18 -15.16
C GLU A 243 9.57 3.61 -16.56
N GLU A 244 10.16 2.48 -16.90
CA GLU A 244 9.93 1.80 -18.19
C GLU A 244 8.48 1.33 -18.34
N PHE A 245 7.85 0.91 -17.24
CA PHE A 245 6.42 0.56 -17.21
C PHE A 245 5.54 1.78 -17.42
N LYS A 246 5.81 2.89 -16.73
CA LYS A 246 5.10 4.17 -16.93
C LYS A 246 5.29 4.72 -18.34
N ALA A 247 6.46 4.50 -18.93
CA ALA A 247 6.75 4.88 -20.31
C ALA A 247 6.16 3.93 -21.38
N GLY A 248 5.48 2.85 -20.97
CA GLY A 248 4.87 1.86 -21.88
C GLY A 248 5.86 0.93 -22.57
N LYS A 249 7.15 0.92 -22.17
CA LYS A 249 8.17 -0.02 -22.67
C LYS A 249 7.96 -1.43 -22.09
N ILE A 250 7.47 -1.51 -20.87
CA ILE A 250 7.03 -2.73 -20.20
C ILE A 250 5.51 -2.69 -20.11
N ARG A 251 4.84 -3.75 -20.57
CA ARG A 251 3.38 -3.86 -20.54
C ARG A 251 2.87 -4.51 -19.26
N ALA A 252 3.64 -5.42 -18.66
CA ALA A 252 3.23 -6.17 -17.49
C ALA A 252 4.29 -6.14 -16.39
N ILE A 253 3.88 -5.91 -15.16
CA ILE A 253 4.71 -6.15 -13.97
C ILE A 253 4.09 -7.27 -13.15
N THR A 254 4.92 -8.27 -12.81
CA THR A 254 4.60 -9.30 -11.82
C THR A 254 5.23 -8.93 -10.48
N ASN A 255 4.49 -9.10 -9.39
CA ASN A 255 5.01 -8.76 -8.08
C ASN A 255 4.45 -9.65 -6.96
N ASN A 256 5.19 -9.76 -5.85
CA ASN A 256 4.72 -10.38 -4.62
C ASN A 256 4.44 -9.30 -3.58
N LEU A 257 3.27 -8.66 -3.69
CA LEU A 257 2.72 -7.64 -2.79
C LEU A 257 3.53 -6.33 -2.65
N VAL A 258 4.72 -6.21 -3.22
CA VAL A 258 5.56 -5.01 -3.09
C VAL A 258 4.87 -3.76 -3.66
N LEU A 259 4.02 -3.94 -4.66
CA LEU A 259 3.28 -2.86 -5.31
C LEU A 259 1.83 -2.72 -4.81
N SER A 260 1.46 -3.45 -3.75
CA SER A 260 0.15 -3.28 -3.11
C SER A 260 0.07 -1.99 -2.29
N ILE A 261 1.20 -1.51 -1.76
CA ILE A 261 1.33 -0.30 -0.96
C ILE A 261 2.38 0.61 -1.62
N GLY A 262 2.15 1.93 -1.59
CA GLY A 262 3.15 2.92 -2.02
C GLY A 262 3.37 3.07 -3.53
N PHE A 263 2.80 2.23 -4.39
CA PHE A 263 2.92 2.38 -5.83
C PHE A 263 1.71 3.12 -6.41
N ASP A 264 1.92 4.33 -6.89
CA ASP A 264 0.88 5.15 -7.51
C ASP A 264 1.15 5.33 -9.02
N TYR A 265 0.35 4.63 -9.83
CA TYR A 265 0.33 4.80 -11.28
C TYR A 265 -1.11 4.70 -11.78
N PRO A 266 -1.76 5.82 -12.14
CA PRO A 266 -3.17 5.87 -12.51
C PRO A 266 -3.53 5.01 -13.72
N ASP A 267 -2.61 4.84 -14.66
CA ASP A 267 -2.88 4.18 -15.95
C ASP A 267 -2.88 2.64 -15.88
N ILE A 268 -2.76 2.03 -14.69
CA ILE A 268 -2.96 0.58 -14.55
C ILE A 268 -4.38 0.22 -14.96
N ASP A 269 -4.51 -0.58 -16.03
CA ASP A 269 -5.78 -0.92 -16.66
C ASP A 269 -6.11 -2.43 -16.65
N VAL A 270 -5.19 -3.27 -16.16
CA VAL A 270 -5.42 -4.69 -15.83
C VAL A 270 -4.80 -5.04 -14.48
N ILE A 271 -5.57 -5.70 -13.64
CA ILE A 271 -5.07 -6.36 -12.42
C ILE A 271 -5.38 -7.84 -12.50
N ALA A 272 -4.34 -8.67 -12.45
CA ALA A 272 -4.44 -10.11 -12.39
C ALA A 272 -4.17 -10.61 -10.96
N PHE A 273 -5.19 -11.16 -10.32
CA PHE A 273 -5.10 -11.75 -8.98
C PHE A 273 -4.65 -13.20 -9.07
N CYS A 274 -3.33 -13.43 -9.14
CA CYS A 274 -2.71 -14.76 -9.14
C CYS A 274 -2.43 -15.25 -7.71
N ARG A 275 -2.88 -14.50 -6.71
CA ARG A 275 -2.75 -14.77 -5.30
C ARG A 275 -4.13 -14.79 -4.64
N PRO A 276 -4.67 -15.96 -4.28
CA PRO A 276 -5.79 -16.05 -3.35
C PRO A 276 -5.45 -15.39 -2.01
N THR A 277 -6.39 -14.66 -1.44
CA THR A 277 -6.26 -14.04 -0.12
C THR A 277 -7.54 -14.22 0.68
N MET A 278 -7.41 -14.32 2.00
CA MET A 278 -8.52 -14.27 2.95
C MET A 278 -8.72 -12.87 3.53
N SER A 279 -7.82 -11.94 3.24
CA SER A 279 -7.87 -10.56 3.71
C SER A 279 -8.65 -9.67 2.75
N PRO A 280 -9.86 -9.20 3.14
CA PRO A 280 -10.58 -8.21 2.34
C PRO A 280 -9.78 -6.91 2.16
N GLY A 281 -9.03 -6.50 3.20
CA GLY A 281 -8.16 -5.32 3.13
C GLY A 281 -7.08 -5.47 2.07
N LEU A 282 -6.37 -6.60 2.04
CA LEU A 282 -5.36 -6.85 1.02
C LEU A 282 -5.98 -6.90 -0.39
N TYR A 283 -7.16 -7.53 -0.52
CA TYR A 283 -7.89 -7.54 -1.79
C TYR A 283 -8.21 -6.12 -2.25
N LEU A 284 -8.75 -5.27 -1.37
CA LEU A 284 -9.08 -3.87 -1.68
C LEU A 284 -7.83 -3.04 -2.02
N GLN A 285 -6.71 -3.23 -1.33
CA GLN A 285 -5.45 -2.56 -1.65
C GLN A 285 -4.94 -2.93 -3.06
N MET A 286 -4.97 -4.21 -3.41
CA MET A 286 -4.60 -4.69 -4.74
C MET A 286 -5.58 -4.17 -5.81
N ALA A 287 -6.89 -4.28 -5.58
CA ALA A 287 -7.93 -3.82 -6.49
C ALA A 287 -7.88 -2.30 -6.71
N GLY A 288 -7.66 -1.56 -5.64
CA GLY A 288 -7.56 -0.09 -5.66
C GLY A 288 -6.48 0.46 -6.59
N ARG A 289 -5.44 -0.35 -6.90
CA ARG A 289 -4.43 0.06 -7.90
C ARG A 289 -5.03 0.25 -9.30
N GLY A 290 -6.10 -0.46 -9.64
CA GLY A 290 -6.81 -0.32 -10.91
C GLY A 290 -7.99 0.65 -10.90
N MET A 291 -8.32 1.23 -9.74
CA MET A 291 -9.47 2.14 -9.60
C MET A 291 -9.12 3.61 -9.84
N ARG A 292 -7.88 3.93 -10.11
CA ARG A 292 -7.49 5.31 -10.48
C ARG A 292 -8.11 5.70 -11.82
N ILE A 293 -8.47 6.98 -11.95
CA ILE A 293 -8.90 7.53 -13.24
C ILE A 293 -7.72 7.51 -14.19
N LYS A 294 -7.92 6.93 -15.36
CA LYS A 294 -6.87 6.76 -16.36
C LYS A 294 -6.79 7.98 -17.27
N SER A 295 -5.57 8.26 -17.75
CA SER A 295 -5.34 9.32 -18.72
C SER A 295 -5.73 8.93 -20.15
N HIS A 296 -5.91 7.63 -20.43
CA HIS A 296 -6.02 7.09 -21.80
C HIS A 296 -7.19 6.12 -22.03
N THR A 297 -8.04 5.90 -21.00
CA THR A 297 -9.24 5.04 -21.14
C THR A 297 -10.45 5.76 -20.60
N ASP A 298 -11.56 5.70 -21.34
CA ASP A 298 -12.89 6.17 -20.91
C ASP A 298 -13.55 5.19 -19.94
#